data_a28a82ab148877121c0da08259a4f576
#
_entry.id   a28a82ab148877121c0da08259a4f576
#
_cell.length_a   1.000
_cell.length_b   1.000
_cell.length_c   1.000
_cell.angle_alpha   90.00
_cell.angle_beta   90.00
_cell.angle_gamma   90.00
#
_symmetry.space_group_name_H-M   'P 1'
#
loop_
_entity.id
_entity.type
_entity.pdbx_description
1 polymer ?
#
loop_
_entity_poly.entity_id
_entity_poly.type
_entity_poly.pdbx_seq_one_letter_code
_entity_poly.pdbx_strand_id
1 'polypeptide(L)'
;MTLNRILPLAAALAVAAAPAAAQEPARWSFAIHGGAGVIERDSLTPGQDAAYRAALHRALEAGSAILSGGGSALDAIQAAIQIMEDDPLFNAGRGAVFTAAGRNELDSAIMNGADRTAGAVAGLTTTRHPIAAARAVMEQSPHVMLIGAGADAFAASVGLEQVDPAFFFTERRWRGLERDLRQQNLPIPARPEGAPGPQAANDLPQPPLNERKFGTVGAVALDSQGRLAAGTSTGGMTAKRWGRVGDVPVIGAGTYASNADGCAVSATGSGEYFIRSTVARDICIHTRSGADVQAAAEAEIADVGAIGGDGGVIVMGPDGTSAFAMNTSGMYRGSVSSDRPAAVAIYADEDVRP
;
A
#
# COMPACT_ATOMS: atom_id res chain seq x y z
N MET A 1 61.26 -3.05 72.73
CA MET A 1 60.99 -2.73 71.32
C MET A 1 60.16 -3.85 70.71
N THR A 2 58.83 -3.67 70.67
CA THR A 2 57.87 -4.62 70.16
C THR A 2 57.27 -4.06 68.86
N LEU A 3 57.55 -4.70 67.72
CA LEU A 3 57.03 -4.33 66.42
C LEU A 3 55.58 -4.94 66.25
N ASN A 4 54.60 -4.00 66.16
CA ASN A 4 53.24 -4.39 65.79
C ASN A 4 53.16 -4.54 64.26
N ARG A 5 52.82 -5.69 63.77
CA ARG A 5 52.49 -5.97 62.35
C ARG A 5 50.99 -5.74 62.14
N ILE A 6 50.63 -4.74 61.35
CA ILE A 6 49.29 -4.47 60.89
C ILE A 6 49.10 -5.27 59.57
N LEU A 7 48.18 -6.23 59.55
CA LEU A 7 47.70 -6.89 58.31
C LEU A 7 46.62 -5.99 57.66
N PRO A 8 46.66 -5.77 56.35
CA PRO A 8 45.57 -5.15 55.65
C PRO A 8 44.44 -6.18 55.36
N LEU A 9 43.23 -5.85 55.77
CA LEU A 9 42.01 -6.58 55.45
C LEU A 9 41.56 -6.18 54.04
N ALA A 10 41.71 -7.10 53.04
CA ALA A 10 41.16 -6.88 51.71
C ALA A 10 39.69 -7.25 51.69
N ALA A 11 38.81 -6.25 51.56
CA ALA A 11 37.40 -6.46 51.34
C ALA A 11 37.13 -6.76 49.87
N ALA A 12 36.75 -7.98 49.51
CA ALA A 12 36.30 -8.35 48.19
C ALA A 12 34.86 -7.86 47.96
N LEU A 13 34.68 -6.86 47.12
CA LEU A 13 33.36 -6.47 46.60
C LEU A 13 32.87 -7.53 45.64
N ALA A 14 31.90 -8.32 46.03
CA ALA A 14 31.12 -9.17 45.11
C ALA A 14 30.11 -8.32 44.35
N VAL A 15 30.40 -8.02 43.07
CA VAL A 15 29.43 -7.40 42.15
C VAL A 15 28.45 -8.51 41.74
N ALA A 16 27.24 -8.50 42.32
CA ALA A 16 26.14 -9.33 41.85
C ALA A 16 25.68 -8.83 40.48
N ALA A 17 25.91 -9.60 39.41
CA ALA A 17 25.33 -9.33 38.12
C ALA A 17 23.79 -9.50 38.23
N ALA A 18 23.06 -8.41 38.08
CA ALA A 18 21.61 -8.48 37.95
C ALA A 18 21.25 -9.31 36.69
N PRO A 19 20.26 -10.23 36.75
CA PRO A 19 19.81 -10.93 35.57
C PRO A 19 19.37 -9.91 34.53
N ALA A 20 19.88 -10.02 33.29
CA ALA A 20 19.37 -9.24 32.17
C ALA A 20 17.88 -9.54 32.04
N ALA A 21 17.04 -8.53 32.26
CA ALA A 21 15.61 -8.64 31.97
C ALA A 21 15.50 -9.11 30.51
N ALA A 22 14.78 -10.21 30.28
CA ALA A 22 14.45 -10.65 28.94
C ALA A 22 13.74 -9.48 28.26
N GLN A 23 14.36 -8.94 27.22
CA GLN A 23 13.82 -7.84 26.43
C GLN A 23 12.55 -8.39 25.78
N GLU A 24 11.38 -7.80 26.09
CA GLU A 24 10.17 -8.17 25.38
C GLU A 24 10.42 -8.11 23.87
N PRO A 25 9.93 -9.09 23.10
CA PRO A 25 10.12 -9.08 21.66
C PRO A 25 9.61 -7.75 21.09
N ALA A 26 10.45 -7.10 20.29
CA ALA A 26 10.13 -5.79 19.72
C ALA A 26 8.85 -5.88 18.91
N ARG A 27 7.81 -5.13 19.29
CA ARG A 27 6.52 -5.11 18.62
C ARG A 27 6.65 -4.51 17.23
N TRP A 28 6.10 -5.20 16.23
CA TRP A 28 5.88 -4.68 14.88
C TRP A 28 4.52 -5.15 14.37
N SER A 29 3.95 -4.39 13.44
CA SER A 29 2.67 -4.75 12.82
C SER A 29 2.65 -4.29 11.35
N PHE A 30 1.94 -5.05 10.51
CA PHE A 30 1.89 -4.83 9.08
C PHE A 30 0.50 -5.14 8.54
N ALA A 31 -0.03 -4.25 7.71
CA ALA A 31 -1.29 -4.47 7.01
C ALA A 31 -1.19 -4.02 5.55
N ILE A 32 -1.91 -4.73 4.68
CA ILE A 32 -1.95 -4.47 3.24
C ILE A 32 -3.37 -4.43 2.70
N HIS A 33 -3.56 -3.75 1.57
CA HIS A 33 -4.74 -3.93 0.72
C HIS A 33 -4.34 -4.12 -0.76
N GLY A 34 -5.17 -4.84 -1.48
CA GLY A 34 -5.09 -5.05 -2.93
C GLY A 34 -6.25 -4.38 -3.68
N GLY A 35 -6.95 -3.45 -3.03
CA GLY A 35 -8.08 -2.72 -3.58
C GLY A 35 -9.42 -3.07 -2.97
N ALA A 36 -10.33 -2.08 -2.90
CA ALA A 36 -11.72 -2.24 -2.52
C ALA A 36 -12.63 -2.17 -3.75
N GLY A 37 -13.82 -2.76 -3.69
CA GLY A 37 -14.78 -2.71 -4.79
C GLY A 37 -16.02 -3.55 -4.56
N VAL A 38 -16.87 -3.63 -5.57
CA VAL A 38 -18.00 -4.57 -5.57
C VAL A 38 -17.43 -5.96 -5.91
N ILE A 39 -17.05 -6.70 -4.87
CA ILE A 39 -16.44 -8.02 -4.95
C ILE A 39 -17.41 -9.01 -4.28
N GLU A 40 -18.29 -9.58 -5.08
CA GLU A 40 -19.25 -10.59 -4.61
C GLU A 40 -18.63 -11.99 -4.68
N ARG A 41 -19.04 -12.89 -3.76
CA ARG A 41 -18.51 -14.27 -3.72
C ARG A 41 -18.74 -15.04 -5.01
N ASP A 42 -19.87 -14.86 -5.63
CA ASP A 42 -20.26 -15.53 -6.89
C ASP A 42 -19.59 -14.89 -8.13
N SER A 43 -18.94 -13.73 -7.96
CA SER A 43 -18.18 -13.08 -9.03
C SER A 43 -16.77 -13.64 -9.20
N LEU A 44 -16.24 -14.37 -8.23
CA LEU A 44 -14.95 -15.03 -8.27
C LEU A 44 -15.13 -16.57 -8.38
N THR A 45 -14.41 -17.18 -9.30
CA THR A 45 -14.26 -18.65 -9.26
C THR A 45 -13.41 -19.06 -8.05
N PRO A 46 -13.54 -20.31 -7.54
CA PRO A 46 -12.69 -20.78 -6.44
C PRO A 46 -11.18 -20.64 -6.72
N GLY A 47 -10.78 -20.82 -7.99
CA GLY A 47 -9.37 -20.64 -8.41
C GLY A 47 -8.93 -19.18 -8.36
N GLN A 48 -9.81 -18.24 -8.70
CA GLN A 48 -9.52 -16.80 -8.59
C GLN A 48 -9.44 -16.34 -7.14
N ASP A 49 -10.37 -16.75 -6.28
CA ASP A 49 -10.34 -16.49 -4.85
C ASP A 49 -9.02 -16.98 -4.25
N ALA A 50 -8.65 -18.25 -4.50
CA ALA A 50 -7.40 -18.83 -4.03
C ALA A 50 -6.17 -18.07 -4.56
N ALA A 51 -6.17 -17.61 -5.81
CA ALA A 51 -5.06 -16.85 -6.40
C ALA A 51 -4.88 -15.48 -5.72
N TYR A 52 -5.96 -14.73 -5.47
CA TYR A 52 -5.89 -13.46 -4.74
C TYR A 52 -5.39 -13.65 -3.30
N ARG A 53 -5.90 -14.67 -2.57
CA ARG A 53 -5.43 -14.96 -1.21
C ARG A 53 -3.95 -15.33 -1.19
N ALA A 54 -3.50 -16.16 -2.13
CA ALA A 54 -2.08 -16.52 -2.25
C ALA A 54 -1.21 -15.29 -2.59
N ALA A 55 -1.68 -14.38 -3.44
CA ALA A 55 -0.96 -13.14 -3.75
C ALA A 55 -0.84 -12.21 -2.54
N LEU A 56 -1.92 -12.05 -1.75
CA LEU A 56 -1.90 -11.29 -0.51
C LEU A 56 -0.94 -11.90 0.52
N HIS A 57 -0.95 -13.23 0.67
CA HIS A 57 0.00 -13.92 1.57
C HIS A 57 1.46 -13.67 1.17
N ARG A 58 1.80 -13.74 -0.12
CA ARG A 58 3.18 -13.42 -0.59
C ARG A 58 3.59 -12.00 -0.25
N ALA A 59 2.71 -11.03 -0.42
CA ALA A 59 2.98 -9.63 -0.08
C ALA A 59 3.16 -9.43 1.43
N LEU A 60 2.29 -10.06 2.27
CA LEU A 60 2.43 -10.05 3.72
C LEU A 60 3.74 -10.69 4.18
N GLU A 61 4.11 -11.83 3.60
CA GLU A 61 5.35 -12.55 3.91
C GLU A 61 6.57 -11.68 3.61
N ALA A 62 6.62 -11.02 2.45
CA ALA A 62 7.73 -10.16 2.06
C ALA A 62 7.92 -8.99 3.05
N GLY A 63 6.84 -8.30 3.43
CA GLY A 63 6.90 -7.19 4.39
C GLY A 63 7.21 -7.64 5.82
N SER A 64 6.55 -8.71 6.28
CA SER A 64 6.74 -9.23 7.65
C SER A 64 8.13 -9.83 7.88
N ALA A 65 8.74 -10.45 6.87
CA ALA A 65 10.11 -10.95 6.95
C ALA A 65 11.12 -9.82 7.25
N ILE A 66 10.92 -8.65 6.65
CA ILE A 66 11.74 -7.45 6.92
C ILE A 66 11.54 -6.97 8.36
N LEU A 67 10.28 -6.80 8.79
CA LEU A 67 9.96 -6.29 10.13
C LEU A 67 10.42 -7.23 11.24
N SER A 68 10.23 -8.55 11.06
CA SER A 68 10.69 -9.56 12.03
C SER A 68 12.21 -9.64 12.12
N GLY A 69 12.92 -9.28 11.04
CA GLY A 69 14.38 -9.11 11.02
C GLY A 69 14.87 -7.77 11.60
N GLY A 70 13.96 -6.92 12.12
CA GLY A 70 14.31 -5.59 12.66
C GLY A 70 14.48 -4.48 11.60
N GLY A 71 14.06 -4.75 10.36
CA GLY A 71 14.07 -3.77 9.26
C GLY A 71 13.02 -2.67 9.43
N SER A 72 13.09 -1.64 8.58
CA SER A 72 12.23 -0.46 8.68
C SER A 72 10.83 -0.68 8.11
N ALA A 73 9.85 0.10 8.61
CA ALA A 73 8.50 0.15 8.06
C ALA A 73 8.49 0.51 6.56
N LEU A 74 9.34 1.44 6.13
CA LEU A 74 9.47 1.83 4.72
C LEU A 74 9.95 0.68 3.83
N ASP A 75 10.94 -0.11 4.29
CA ASP A 75 11.45 -1.26 3.53
C ASP A 75 10.40 -2.35 3.39
N ALA A 76 9.64 -2.62 4.46
CA ALA A 76 8.55 -3.60 4.45
C ALA A 76 7.43 -3.20 3.48
N ILE A 77 7.03 -1.93 3.49
CA ILE A 77 6.01 -1.37 2.58
C ILE A 77 6.48 -1.47 1.14
N GLN A 78 7.69 -1.04 0.85
CA GLN A 78 8.22 -1.10 -0.52
C GLN A 78 8.28 -2.54 -1.02
N ALA A 79 8.78 -3.48 -0.24
CA ALA A 79 8.90 -4.88 -0.64
C ALA A 79 7.53 -5.52 -0.94
N ALA A 80 6.54 -5.30 -0.07
CA ALA A 80 5.19 -5.83 -0.28
C ALA A 80 4.47 -5.22 -1.48
N ILE A 81 4.61 -3.90 -1.68
CA ILE A 81 3.99 -3.21 -2.82
C ILE A 81 4.66 -3.65 -4.12
N GLN A 82 5.98 -3.82 -4.19
CA GLN A 82 6.67 -4.33 -5.37
C GLN A 82 6.19 -5.73 -5.79
N ILE A 83 5.92 -6.63 -4.83
CA ILE A 83 5.30 -7.93 -5.11
C ILE A 83 3.93 -7.77 -5.76
N MET A 84 3.13 -6.81 -5.29
CA MET A 84 1.80 -6.54 -5.86
C MET A 84 1.87 -5.75 -7.18
N GLU A 85 2.87 -4.91 -7.40
CA GLU A 85 3.14 -4.22 -8.67
C GLU A 85 3.58 -5.20 -9.78
N ASP A 86 4.26 -6.30 -9.44
CA ASP A 86 4.64 -7.34 -10.40
C ASP A 86 3.50 -8.35 -10.68
N ASP A 87 2.46 -8.40 -9.83
CA ASP A 87 1.36 -9.36 -9.97
C ASP A 87 0.19 -8.77 -10.79
N PRO A 88 -0.13 -9.34 -11.97
CA PRO A 88 -1.19 -8.83 -12.85
C PRO A 88 -2.61 -8.89 -12.26
N LEU A 89 -2.79 -9.50 -11.09
CA LEU A 89 -4.08 -9.52 -10.38
C LEU A 89 -4.49 -8.12 -9.89
N PHE A 90 -3.55 -7.29 -9.48
CA PHE A 90 -3.82 -5.97 -8.90
C PHE A 90 -3.78 -4.84 -9.93
N ASN A 91 -4.39 -3.71 -9.62
CA ASN A 91 -4.34 -2.50 -10.45
C ASN A 91 -3.16 -1.60 -10.01
N ALA A 92 -1.97 -2.11 -10.15
CA ALA A 92 -0.72 -1.39 -9.91
C ALA A 92 0.37 -2.04 -10.78
N GLY A 93 1.39 -1.30 -11.19
CA GLY A 93 2.48 -1.83 -12.01
C GLY A 93 1.97 -2.64 -13.21
N ARG A 94 2.36 -3.92 -13.30
CA ARG A 94 2.03 -4.81 -14.42
C ARG A 94 0.53 -5.09 -14.60
N GLY A 95 -0.29 -4.95 -13.57
CA GLY A 95 -1.75 -5.16 -13.65
C GLY A 95 -2.55 -3.87 -13.81
N ALA A 96 -1.88 -2.74 -14.04
CA ALA A 96 -2.50 -1.43 -14.12
C ALA A 96 -3.52 -1.33 -15.26
N VAL A 97 -4.58 -0.57 -15.01
CA VAL A 97 -5.60 -0.23 -16.03
C VAL A 97 -5.02 0.73 -17.08
N PHE A 98 -5.74 0.84 -18.20
CA PHE A 98 -5.38 1.72 -19.31
C PHE A 98 -6.13 3.05 -19.26
N THR A 99 -5.47 4.11 -19.70
CA THR A 99 -6.09 5.38 -20.07
C THR A 99 -6.98 5.20 -21.31
N ALA A 100 -7.86 6.15 -21.58
CA ALA A 100 -8.65 6.16 -22.82
C ALA A 100 -7.79 6.22 -24.10
N ALA A 101 -6.54 6.65 -24.00
CA ALA A 101 -5.56 6.63 -25.09
C ALA A 101 -4.82 5.28 -25.23
N GLY A 102 -5.17 4.25 -24.45
CA GLY A 102 -4.57 2.92 -24.55
C GLY A 102 -3.18 2.80 -23.92
N ARG A 103 -2.81 3.67 -22.97
CA ARG A 103 -1.52 3.64 -22.27
C ARG A 103 -1.74 3.34 -20.79
N ASN A 104 -0.78 2.68 -20.14
CA ASN A 104 -0.71 2.62 -18.69
C ASN A 104 -0.01 3.88 -18.17
N GLU A 105 -0.60 4.51 -17.16
CA GLU A 105 -0.01 5.64 -16.42
C GLU A 105 -0.13 5.31 -14.93
N LEU A 106 1.03 5.26 -14.24
CA LEU A 106 1.16 4.71 -12.90
C LEU A 106 1.40 5.83 -11.89
N ASP A 107 0.74 5.72 -10.74
CA ASP A 107 0.82 6.69 -9.65
C ASP A 107 1.21 5.95 -8.36
N SER A 108 2.04 6.59 -7.50
CA SER A 108 2.42 6.01 -6.21
C SER A 108 2.84 7.08 -5.21
N ALA A 109 2.71 6.77 -3.92
CA ALA A 109 3.27 7.59 -2.84
C ALA A 109 3.75 6.72 -1.68
N ILE A 110 4.72 7.24 -0.93
CA ILE A 110 5.21 6.68 0.33
C ILE A 110 5.49 7.82 1.32
N MET A 111 5.22 7.57 2.59
CA MET A 111 5.43 8.58 3.65
C MET A 111 5.98 7.94 4.92
N ASN A 112 7.00 8.57 5.48
CA ASN A 112 7.60 8.25 6.77
C ASN A 112 6.87 9.01 7.90
N GLY A 113 6.28 8.31 8.83
CA GLY A 113 5.56 8.92 9.95
C GLY A 113 6.48 9.59 10.98
N ALA A 114 7.74 9.18 11.09
CA ALA A 114 8.65 9.68 12.12
C ALA A 114 8.98 11.17 11.94
N ASP A 115 9.16 11.63 10.70
CA ASP A 115 9.53 12.99 10.36
C ASP A 115 8.60 13.63 9.31
N ARG A 116 7.61 12.88 8.80
CA ARG A 116 6.67 13.24 7.74
C ARG A 116 7.35 13.55 6.40
N THR A 117 8.56 13.03 6.15
CA THR A 117 9.10 13.02 4.80
C THR A 117 8.23 12.16 3.90
N ALA A 118 8.03 12.58 2.68
CA ALA A 118 7.16 11.90 1.73
C ALA A 118 7.69 12.03 0.31
N GLY A 119 7.38 11.04 -0.51
CA GLY A 119 7.63 11.10 -1.94
C GLY A 119 6.44 10.54 -2.72
N ALA A 120 6.18 11.14 -3.86
CA ALA A 120 5.08 10.76 -4.74
C ALA A 120 5.49 10.86 -6.20
N VAL A 121 4.89 10.01 -7.02
CA VAL A 121 5.01 10.03 -8.48
C VAL A 121 3.64 9.85 -9.12
N ALA A 122 3.41 10.49 -10.27
CA ALA A 122 2.19 10.30 -11.02
C ALA A 122 2.47 10.26 -12.54
N GLY A 123 1.71 9.42 -13.25
CA GLY A 123 1.80 9.32 -14.70
C GLY A 123 3.09 8.68 -15.21
N LEU A 124 3.73 7.80 -14.46
CA LEU A 124 4.87 7.00 -14.90
C LEU A 124 4.45 6.02 -16.00
N THR A 125 5.34 5.81 -16.98
CA THR A 125 5.07 4.95 -18.13
C THR A 125 6.14 3.91 -18.42
N THR A 126 7.32 4.05 -17.83
CA THR A 126 8.48 3.17 -18.09
C THR A 126 9.14 2.65 -16.81
N THR A 127 8.89 3.26 -15.66
CA THR A 127 9.47 2.80 -14.39
C THR A 127 8.75 1.57 -13.88
N ARG A 128 9.47 0.44 -13.74
CA ARG A 128 8.89 -0.85 -13.37
C ARG A 128 8.14 -0.83 -12.04
N HIS A 129 8.73 -0.20 -11.02
CA HIS A 129 8.20 -0.12 -9.66
C HIS A 129 7.94 1.33 -9.22
N PRO A 130 6.72 1.84 -9.41
CA PRO A 130 6.33 3.19 -9.00
C PRO A 130 6.59 3.49 -7.52
N ILE A 131 6.41 2.51 -6.63
CA ILE A 131 6.68 2.70 -5.19
C ILE A 131 8.16 2.98 -4.90
N ALA A 132 9.07 2.34 -5.63
CA ALA A 132 10.49 2.61 -5.51
C ALA A 132 10.84 4.02 -6.02
N ALA A 133 10.18 4.48 -7.10
CA ALA A 133 10.34 5.85 -7.59
C ALA A 133 9.81 6.88 -6.58
N ALA A 134 8.64 6.64 -5.98
CA ALA A 134 8.11 7.50 -4.92
C ALA A 134 9.09 7.59 -3.74
N ARG A 135 9.66 6.46 -3.30
CA ARG A 135 10.68 6.45 -2.26
C ARG A 135 11.95 7.20 -2.66
N ALA A 136 12.44 7.02 -3.87
CA ALA A 136 13.60 7.75 -4.37
C ALA A 136 13.35 9.26 -4.41
N VAL A 137 12.14 9.71 -4.77
CA VAL A 137 11.75 11.13 -4.70
C VAL A 137 11.89 11.63 -3.26
N MET A 138 11.40 10.89 -2.27
CA MET A 138 11.51 11.25 -0.85
C MET A 138 12.96 11.33 -0.35
N GLU A 139 13.81 10.38 -0.75
CA GLU A 139 15.15 10.21 -0.17
C GLU A 139 16.26 10.91 -0.96
N GLN A 140 16.07 11.14 -2.27
CA GLN A 140 17.14 11.55 -3.18
C GLN A 140 16.81 12.81 -3.99
N SER A 141 15.68 13.48 -3.69
CA SER A 141 15.32 14.74 -4.35
C SER A 141 14.91 15.80 -3.33
N PRO A 142 14.97 17.11 -3.68
CA PRO A 142 14.43 18.17 -2.83
C PRO A 142 12.89 18.31 -2.96
N HIS A 143 12.24 17.47 -3.75
CA HIS A 143 10.82 17.56 -4.08
C HIS A 143 10.01 16.51 -3.33
N VAL A 144 8.70 16.75 -3.19
CA VAL A 144 7.76 15.75 -2.67
C VAL A 144 7.07 14.98 -3.81
N MET A 145 6.88 15.59 -4.98
CA MET A 145 6.16 14.95 -6.08
C MET A 145 6.81 15.26 -7.42
N LEU A 146 6.96 14.23 -8.26
CA LEU A 146 7.36 14.33 -9.66
C LEU A 146 6.31 13.67 -10.58
N ILE A 147 6.16 14.15 -11.83
CA ILE A 147 5.12 13.64 -12.74
C ILE A 147 5.65 13.33 -14.14
N GLY A 148 4.99 12.37 -14.80
CA GLY A 148 5.15 12.04 -16.23
C GLY A 148 6.58 11.70 -16.60
N ALA A 149 7.00 12.11 -17.82
CA ALA A 149 8.32 11.82 -18.33
C ALA A 149 9.48 12.36 -17.47
N GLY A 150 9.23 13.44 -16.71
CA GLY A 150 10.21 13.96 -15.75
C GLY A 150 10.43 13.01 -14.57
N ALA A 151 9.36 12.38 -14.09
CA ALA A 151 9.45 11.37 -13.04
C ALA A 151 10.13 10.08 -13.52
N ASP A 152 9.83 9.58 -14.74
CA ASP A 152 10.54 8.45 -15.34
C ASP A 152 12.04 8.76 -15.55
N ALA A 153 12.36 9.95 -16.03
CA ALA A 153 13.76 10.37 -16.21
C ALA A 153 14.52 10.47 -14.88
N PHE A 154 13.89 10.98 -13.83
CA PHE A 154 14.46 10.98 -12.48
C PHE A 154 14.69 9.54 -11.98
N ALA A 155 13.69 8.66 -12.10
CA ALA A 155 13.79 7.26 -11.69
C ALA A 155 14.97 6.56 -12.40
N ALA A 156 15.12 6.75 -13.70
CA ALA A 156 16.25 6.24 -14.47
C ALA A 156 17.60 6.82 -13.98
N SER A 157 17.66 8.11 -13.65
CA SER A 157 18.89 8.79 -13.20
C SER A 157 19.41 8.28 -11.85
N VAL A 158 18.52 7.74 -11.02
CA VAL A 158 18.86 7.13 -9.72
C VAL A 158 18.98 5.60 -9.79
N GLY A 159 19.01 5.02 -11.00
CA GLY A 159 19.29 3.61 -11.24
C GLY A 159 18.10 2.67 -11.08
N LEU A 160 16.86 3.18 -11.07
CA LEU A 160 15.67 2.32 -11.03
C LEU A 160 15.41 1.68 -12.40
N GLU A 161 14.97 0.43 -12.38
CA GLU A 161 14.70 -0.37 -13.57
C GLU A 161 13.63 0.30 -14.45
N GLN A 162 13.99 0.48 -15.73
CA GLN A 162 13.08 0.95 -16.77
C GLN A 162 12.67 -0.21 -17.66
N VAL A 163 11.40 -0.26 -18.04
CA VAL A 163 10.83 -1.31 -18.89
C VAL A 163 10.14 -0.69 -20.10
N ASP A 164 9.98 -1.49 -21.15
CA ASP A 164 9.11 -1.12 -22.26
C ASP A 164 7.65 -0.99 -21.74
N PRO A 165 6.88 0.02 -22.16
CA PRO A 165 5.48 0.17 -21.77
C PRO A 165 4.61 -1.09 -21.99
N ALA A 166 4.95 -1.94 -22.96
CA ALA A 166 4.27 -3.22 -23.17
C ALA A 166 4.43 -4.22 -21.99
N PHE A 167 5.39 -4.04 -21.09
CA PHE A 167 5.52 -4.81 -19.85
C PHE A 167 4.27 -4.74 -18.99
N PHE A 168 3.61 -3.58 -18.93
CA PHE A 168 2.40 -3.36 -18.12
C PHE A 168 1.13 -3.90 -18.76
N PHE A 169 1.20 -4.28 -20.05
CA PHE A 169 0.04 -4.77 -20.78
C PHE A 169 -0.48 -6.08 -20.20
N THR A 170 -1.80 -6.14 -19.96
CA THR A 170 -2.52 -7.39 -19.72
C THR A 170 -3.78 -7.42 -20.58
N GLU A 171 -4.08 -8.57 -21.20
CA GLU A 171 -5.26 -8.76 -22.04
C GLU A 171 -6.56 -8.50 -21.25
N ARG A 172 -6.58 -8.88 -19.97
CA ARG A 172 -7.70 -8.63 -19.05
C ARG A 172 -8.02 -7.14 -18.95
N ARG A 173 -7.01 -6.29 -18.68
CA ARG A 173 -7.19 -4.84 -18.54
C ARG A 173 -7.50 -4.17 -19.86
N TRP A 174 -6.91 -4.65 -20.96
CA TRP A 174 -7.25 -4.17 -22.30
C TRP A 174 -8.73 -4.39 -22.64
N ARG A 175 -9.26 -5.58 -22.41
CA ARG A 175 -10.69 -5.86 -22.59
C ARG A 175 -11.58 -5.02 -21.68
N GLY A 176 -11.12 -4.72 -20.48
CA GLY A 176 -11.78 -3.78 -19.57
C GLY A 176 -11.90 -2.39 -20.21
N LEU A 177 -10.80 -1.87 -20.75
CA LEU A 177 -10.78 -0.62 -21.49
C LEU A 177 -11.76 -0.62 -22.67
N GLU A 178 -11.70 -1.66 -23.53
CA GLU A 178 -12.60 -1.77 -24.68
C GLU A 178 -14.09 -1.74 -24.29
N ARG A 179 -14.46 -2.45 -23.22
CA ARG A 179 -15.85 -2.44 -22.71
C ARG A 179 -16.26 -1.03 -22.24
N ASP A 180 -15.40 -0.39 -21.48
CA ASP A 180 -15.67 0.96 -20.93
C ASP A 180 -15.81 2.00 -22.04
N LEU A 181 -14.91 1.99 -23.03
CA LEU A 181 -14.97 2.93 -24.15
C LEU A 181 -16.23 2.72 -24.99
N ARG A 182 -16.62 1.45 -25.27
CA ARG A 182 -17.88 1.17 -25.99
C ARG A 182 -19.10 1.71 -25.23
N GLN A 183 -19.14 1.57 -23.90
CA GLN A 183 -20.26 2.07 -23.09
C GLN A 183 -20.33 3.60 -23.06
N GLN A 184 -19.17 4.27 -23.17
CA GLN A 184 -19.07 5.72 -23.27
C GLN A 184 -19.22 6.26 -24.70
N ASN A 185 -19.42 5.39 -25.70
CA ASN A 185 -19.42 5.73 -27.13
C ASN A 185 -18.12 6.44 -27.55
N LEU A 186 -16.98 6.03 -27.00
CA LEU A 186 -15.66 6.56 -27.33
C LEU A 186 -14.91 5.61 -28.28
N PRO A 187 -14.00 6.16 -29.13
CA PRO A 187 -13.20 5.36 -30.02
C PRO A 187 -12.25 4.44 -29.24
N ILE A 188 -12.06 3.20 -29.72
CA ILE A 188 -11.10 2.25 -29.16
C ILE A 188 -9.74 2.56 -29.81
N PRO A 189 -8.69 2.85 -29.02
CA PRO A 189 -7.35 3.07 -29.55
C PRO A 189 -6.73 1.79 -30.11
N ALA A 190 -5.68 1.93 -30.91
CA ALA A 190 -4.84 0.80 -31.30
C ALA A 190 -4.17 0.19 -30.06
N ARG A 191 -3.92 -1.13 -30.09
CA ARG A 191 -3.11 -1.79 -29.05
C ARG A 191 -1.74 -1.15 -28.97
N PRO A 192 -1.14 -1.04 -27.78
CA PRO A 192 0.22 -0.54 -27.63
C PRO A 192 1.21 -1.36 -28.49
N GLU A 193 2.21 -0.68 -29.02
CA GLU A 193 3.31 -1.35 -29.71
C GLU A 193 4.00 -2.34 -28.76
N GLY A 194 4.41 -3.51 -29.26
CA GLY A 194 5.01 -4.56 -28.43
C GLY A 194 4.00 -5.37 -27.58
N ALA A 195 2.75 -4.96 -27.48
CA ALA A 195 1.75 -5.74 -26.78
C ALA A 195 1.50 -7.11 -27.46
N PRO A 196 1.27 -8.19 -26.67
CA PRO A 196 0.89 -9.49 -27.24
C PRO A 196 -0.34 -9.38 -28.13
N GLY A 197 -0.38 -10.22 -29.19
CA GLY A 197 -1.57 -10.33 -30.04
C GLY A 197 -2.81 -10.74 -29.25
N PRO A 198 -4.02 -10.55 -29.81
CA PRO A 198 -5.26 -10.93 -29.15
C PRO A 198 -5.26 -12.40 -28.75
N GLN A 199 -5.49 -12.70 -27.47
CA GLN A 199 -5.65 -14.06 -26.98
C GLN A 199 -7.12 -14.50 -27.15
N ALA A 200 -7.35 -15.81 -27.30
CA ALA A 200 -8.71 -16.34 -27.40
C ALA A 200 -9.55 -16.01 -26.15
N ALA A 201 -10.82 -15.68 -26.35
CA ALA A 201 -11.70 -15.19 -25.29
C ALA A 201 -11.91 -16.18 -24.13
N ASN A 202 -11.68 -17.46 -24.38
CA ASN A 202 -12.01 -18.56 -23.44
C ASN A 202 -10.90 -18.85 -22.42
N ASP A 203 -9.69 -18.29 -22.59
CA ASP A 203 -8.51 -18.66 -21.79
C ASP A 203 -8.26 -17.70 -20.61
N LEU A 204 -9.07 -16.65 -20.49
CA LEU A 204 -8.86 -15.66 -19.44
C LEU A 204 -9.99 -15.67 -18.42
N PRO A 205 -9.69 -15.64 -17.12
CA PRO A 205 -10.70 -15.37 -16.10
C PRO A 205 -11.43 -14.07 -16.45
N GLN A 206 -12.76 -14.11 -16.51
CA GLN A 206 -13.55 -12.88 -16.68
C GLN A 206 -13.35 -12.02 -15.42
N PRO A 207 -12.99 -10.74 -15.53
CA PRO A 207 -12.93 -9.89 -14.35
C PRO A 207 -14.33 -9.74 -13.76
N PRO A 208 -14.48 -9.64 -12.44
CA PRO A 208 -15.72 -9.19 -11.83
C PRO A 208 -16.20 -7.92 -12.52
N LEU A 209 -17.51 -7.80 -12.72
CA LEU A 209 -18.13 -6.73 -13.52
C LEU A 209 -17.78 -5.29 -13.07
N ASN A 210 -17.21 -5.12 -11.88
CA ASN A 210 -16.93 -3.82 -11.25
C ASN A 210 -15.45 -3.51 -10.97
N GLU A 211 -14.49 -4.23 -11.56
CA GLU A 211 -13.06 -3.84 -11.49
C GLU A 211 -12.74 -2.51 -12.20
N ARG A 212 -13.76 -1.77 -12.63
CA ARG A 212 -13.61 -0.53 -13.38
C ARG A 212 -12.95 0.60 -12.61
N LYS A 213 -13.13 0.62 -11.28
CA LYS A 213 -12.74 1.75 -10.44
C LYS A 213 -11.67 1.39 -9.41
N PHE A 214 -11.46 0.11 -9.10
CA PHE A 214 -10.79 -0.32 -7.88
C PHE A 214 -9.68 -1.34 -8.16
N GLY A 215 -8.72 -1.43 -7.24
CA GLY A 215 -7.61 -2.37 -7.34
C GLY A 215 -6.25 -1.75 -6.99
N THR A 216 -6.25 -0.52 -6.49
CA THR A 216 -5.10 0.14 -5.86
C THR A 216 -4.49 -0.76 -4.81
N VAL A 217 -3.17 -0.88 -4.77
CA VAL A 217 -2.47 -1.62 -3.71
C VAL A 217 -1.88 -0.66 -2.68
N GLY A 218 -1.80 -1.10 -1.43
CA GLY A 218 -1.19 -0.30 -0.40
C GLY A 218 -0.77 -1.09 0.82
N ALA A 219 0.05 -0.47 1.64
CA ALA A 219 0.55 -1.04 2.88
C ALA A 219 0.75 0.03 3.95
N VAL A 220 0.54 -0.36 5.20
CA VAL A 220 0.85 0.43 6.39
C VAL A 220 1.63 -0.43 7.37
N ALA A 221 2.60 0.16 8.07
CA ALA A 221 3.49 -0.56 8.96
C ALA A 221 3.80 0.23 10.23
N LEU A 222 3.99 -0.51 11.32
CA LEU A 222 4.70 -0.08 12.52
C LEU A 222 5.94 -0.98 12.66
N ASP A 223 7.12 -0.40 12.69
CA ASP A 223 8.35 -1.17 12.93
C ASP A 223 8.72 -1.27 14.43
N SER A 224 9.72 -2.10 14.71
CA SER A 224 10.20 -2.37 16.07
C SER A 224 10.80 -1.14 16.79
N GLN A 225 11.04 -0.04 16.07
CA GLN A 225 11.48 1.23 16.62
C GLN A 225 10.31 2.21 16.85
N GLY A 226 9.05 1.76 16.65
CA GLY A 226 7.85 2.57 16.82
C GLY A 226 7.64 3.58 15.68
N ARG A 227 8.24 3.37 14.50
CA ARG A 227 8.05 4.23 13.34
C ARG A 227 6.88 3.73 12.50
N LEU A 228 5.93 4.62 12.27
CA LEU A 228 4.81 4.41 11.35
C LEU A 228 5.21 4.80 9.93
N ALA A 229 4.70 4.08 8.94
CA ALA A 229 4.82 4.45 7.54
C ALA A 229 3.60 3.98 6.73
N ALA A 230 3.34 4.63 5.60
CA ALA A 230 2.30 4.28 4.64
C ALA A 230 2.83 4.36 3.22
N GLY A 231 2.33 3.48 2.34
CA GLY A 231 2.60 3.54 0.91
C GLY A 231 1.41 3.03 0.11
N THR A 232 1.23 3.58 -1.08
CA THR A 232 0.13 3.24 -1.99
C THR A 232 0.60 3.29 -3.44
N SER A 233 0.11 2.39 -4.30
CA SER A 233 0.45 2.34 -5.74
C SER A 233 -0.76 1.96 -6.58
N THR A 234 -0.91 2.57 -7.77
CA THR A 234 -2.09 2.36 -8.62
C THR A 234 -1.84 2.66 -10.09
N GLY A 235 -2.66 2.05 -10.97
CA GLY A 235 -2.87 2.50 -12.36
C GLY A 235 -4.00 3.54 -12.48
N GLY A 236 -4.67 3.89 -11.38
CA GLY A 236 -5.83 4.78 -11.37
C GLY A 236 -7.12 4.10 -11.84
N MET A 237 -7.93 4.81 -12.63
CA MET A 237 -9.24 4.38 -13.10
C MET A 237 -9.19 4.01 -14.61
N THR A 238 -9.92 2.96 -15.00
CA THR A 238 -10.03 2.55 -16.41
C THR A 238 -10.58 3.69 -17.27
N ALA A 239 -10.01 3.85 -18.45
CA ALA A 239 -10.38 4.90 -19.41
C ALA A 239 -10.19 6.34 -18.88
N LYS A 240 -9.33 6.55 -17.87
CA LYS A 240 -8.97 7.91 -17.40
C LYS A 240 -8.42 8.74 -18.55
N ARG A 241 -8.67 10.07 -18.51
CA ARG A 241 -8.35 11.02 -19.59
C ARG A 241 -7.66 12.26 -19.04
N TRP A 242 -7.04 13.01 -19.93
CA TRP A 242 -6.50 14.36 -19.66
C TRP A 242 -5.45 14.43 -18.56
N GLY A 243 -4.70 13.31 -18.32
CA GLY A 243 -3.74 13.23 -17.24
C GLY A 243 -4.39 13.14 -15.85
N ARG A 244 -5.58 12.50 -15.75
CA ARG A 244 -6.26 12.32 -14.47
C ARG A 244 -5.36 11.62 -13.47
N VAL A 245 -5.18 12.22 -12.33
CA VAL A 245 -4.52 11.68 -11.14
C VAL A 245 -5.58 11.49 -10.05
N GLY A 246 -5.54 10.36 -9.35
CA GLY A 246 -6.41 10.06 -8.20
C GLY A 246 -5.78 10.52 -6.88
N ASP A 247 -6.31 9.95 -5.81
CA ASP A 247 -5.92 10.21 -4.43
C ASP A 247 -4.53 9.69 -4.05
N VAL A 248 -4.10 8.58 -4.66
CA VAL A 248 -2.88 7.84 -4.28
C VAL A 248 -1.63 8.71 -4.15
N PRO A 249 -1.22 9.54 -5.15
CA PRO A 249 -0.01 10.34 -5.03
C PRO A 249 -0.25 11.66 -4.27
N VAL A 250 -1.47 11.94 -3.85
CA VAL A 250 -1.82 13.14 -3.09
C VAL A 250 -1.67 12.85 -1.60
N ILE A 251 -0.54 13.30 -1.02
CA ILE A 251 -0.27 13.14 0.41
C ILE A 251 -1.39 13.79 1.23
N GLY A 252 -1.99 12.99 2.11
CA GLY A 252 -3.15 13.37 2.91
C GLY A 252 -4.49 12.91 2.34
N ALA A 253 -4.57 12.56 1.06
CA ALA A 253 -5.77 12.00 0.46
C ALA A 253 -5.74 10.46 0.43
N GLY A 254 -4.84 9.85 -0.35
CA GLY A 254 -4.71 8.40 -0.49
C GLY A 254 -3.62 7.78 0.37
N THR A 255 -2.63 8.56 0.79
CA THR A 255 -1.46 8.11 1.55
C THR A 255 -1.09 9.14 2.62
N TYR A 256 -0.99 8.71 3.88
CA TYR A 256 -0.52 9.57 4.96
C TYR A 256 0.08 8.75 6.10
N ALA A 257 1.14 9.28 6.74
CA ALA A 257 1.69 8.72 7.98
C ALA A 257 2.24 9.82 8.89
N SER A 258 1.98 9.71 10.20
CA SER A 258 2.51 10.64 11.19
C SER A 258 2.55 9.98 12.57
N ASN A 259 3.73 9.80 13.13
CA ASN A 259 3.89 9.35 14.50
C ASN A 259 3.27 10.36 15.51
N ALA A 260 3.37 11.66 15.21
CA ALA A 260 2.81 12.70 16.06
C ALA A 260 1.26 12.71 16.07
N ASP A 261 0.64 12.27 14.99
CA ASP A 261 -0.82 12.12 14.89
C ASP A 261 -1.26 10.68 15.26
N GLY A 262 -0.31 9.76 15.46
CA GLY A 262 -0.56 8.38 15.91
C GLY A 262 -1.21 7.50 14.86
N CYS A 263 -0.94 7.69 13.56
CA CYS A 263 -1.48 6.81 12.53
C CYS A 263 -0.68 6.77 11.23
N ALA A 264 -0.91 5.69 10.46
CA ALA A 264 -0.54 5.58 9.06
C ALA A 264 -1.74 5.03 8.28
N VAL A 265 -2.02 5.58 7.09
CA VAL A 265 -3.22 5.30 6.28
C VAL A 265 -2.84 5.07 4.82
N SER A 266 -3.42 4.03 4.22
CA SER A 266 -3.44 3.83 2.77
C SER A 266 -4.88 3.58 2.31
N ALA A 267 -5.29 4.29 1.26
CA ALA A 267 -6.66 4.32 0.77
C ALA A 267 -6.80 3.70 -0.62
N THR A 268 -8.01 3.25 -0.93
CA THR A 268 -8.41 2.72 -2.24
C THR A 268 -9.88 3.03 -2.50
N GLY A 269 -10.22 3.61 -3.65
CA GLY A 269 -11.61 3.96 -3.93
C GLY A 269 -11.79 4.96 -5.05
N SER A 270 -12.92 5.66 -5.00
CA SER A 270 -13.25 6.76 -5.92
C SER A 270 -12.41 8.00 -5.58
N GLY A 271 -11.20 8.10 -6.15
CA GLY A 271 -10.16 9.06 -5.78
C GLY A 271 -10.60 10.51 -5.68
N GLU A 272 -11.56 10.94 -6.51
CA GLU A 272 -12.13 12.29 -6.51
C GLU A 272 -12.80 12.67 -5.17
N TYR A 273 -13.41 11.69 -4.51
CA TYR A 273 -14.03 11.87 -3.20
C TYR A 273 -12.99 11.85 -2.08
N PHE A 274 -12.04 10.94 -2.17
CA PHE A 274 -10.92 10.83 -1.22
C PHE A 274 -10.04 12.10 -1.21
N ILE A 275 -9.81 12.70 -2.38
CA ILE A 275 -9.11 14.00 -2.48
C ILE A 275 -9.93 15.11 -1.81
N ARG A 276 -11.24 15.18 -2.08
CA ARG A 276 -12.12 16.24 -1.57
C ARG A 276 -12.28 16.22 -0.06
N SER A 277 -12.31 15.02 0.54
CA SER A 277 -12.38 14.83 1.99
C SER A 277 -10.98 14.76 2.65
N THR A 278 -9.87 14.73 1.89
CA THR A 278 -8.51 14.54 2.45
C THR A 278 -8.41 13.33 3.39
N VAL A 279 -9.03 12.21 2.99
CA VAL A 279 -9.38 11.04 3.81
C VAL A 279 -8.25 10.56 4.70
N ALA A 280 -7.06 10.31 4.13
CA ALA A 280 -5.95 9.72 4.89
C ALA A 280 -5.46 10.66 6.01
N ARG A 281 -5.48 11.98 5.78
CA ARG A 281 -5.08 12.97 6.79
C ARG A 281 -6.15 13.16 7.86
N ASP A 282 -7.42 13.13 7.48
CA ASP A 282 -8.53 13.38 8.40
C ASP A 282 -8.71 12.23 9.40
N ILE A 283 -8.56 10.98 8.97
CA ILE A 283 -8.43 9.82 9.88
C ILE A 283 -7.37 10.08 10.96
N CYS A 284 -6.20 10.58 10.57
CA CYS A 284 -5.12 10.87 11.53
C CYS A 284 -5.44 12.07 12.45
N ILE A 285 -6.24 13.04 12.02
CA ILE A 285 -6.74 14.10 12.88
C ILE A 285 -7.67 13.53 13.95
N HIS A 286 -8.57 12.63 13.57
CA HIS A 286 -9.47 11.95 14.50
C HIS A 286 -8.68 11.12 15.53
N THR A 287 -7.69 10.35 15.09
CA THR A 287 -6.81 9.56 15.97
C THR A 287 -6.07 10.45 16.97
N ARG A 288 -5.46 11.55 16.48
CA ARG A 288 -4.81 12.54 17.34
C ARG A 288 -5.76 13.16 18.38
N SER A 289 -7.04 13.26 18.05
CA SER A 289 -8.08 13.78 18.92
C SER A 289 -8.62 12.75 19.93
N GLY A 290 -8.09 11.53 19.91
CA GLY A 290 -8.39 10.46 20.87
C GLY A 290 -9.35 9.38 20.38
N ALA A 291 -9.75 9.38 19.10
CA ALA A 291 -10.48 8.26 18.50
C ALA A 291 -9.54 7.06 18.32
N ASP A 292 -10.06 5.85 18.51
CA ASP A 292 -9.34 4.66 18.06
C ASP A 292 -9.31 4.59 16.52
N VAL A 293 -8.32 3.86 15.97
CA VAL A 293 -8.08 3.82 14.52
C VAL A 293 -9.25 3.19 13.73
N GLN A 294 -10.02 2.25 14.33
CA GLN A 294 -11.16 1.64 13.66
C GLN A 294 -12.33 2.63 13.57
N ALA A 295 -12.66 3.29 14.69
CA ALA A 295 -13.72 4.29 14.71
C ALA A 295 -13.40 5.49 13.80
N ALA A 296 -12.15 5.95 13.76
CA ALA A 296 -11.69 7.01 12.86
C ALA A 296 -11.84 6.60 11.39
N ALA A 297 -11.44 5.38 11.04
CA ALA A 297 -11.57 4.86 9.69
C ALA A 297 -13.03 4.71 9.25
N GLU A 298 -13.89 4.17 10.10
CA GLU A 298 -15.32 3.99 9.83
C GLU A 298 -16.05 5.32 9.64
N ALA A 299 -15.76 6.31 10.50
CA ALA A 299 -16.36 7.64 10.40
C ALA A 299 -16.02 8.31 9.06
N GLU A 300 -14.76 8.25 8.64
CA GLU A 300 -14.31 8.88 7.41
C GLU A 300 -14.85 8.17 6.15
N ILE A 301 -14.93 6.83 6.17
CA ILE A 301 -15.56 6.08 5.06
C ILE A 301 -17.07 6.35 5.00
N ALA A 302 -17.73 6.58 6.12
CA ALA A 302 -19.13 7.00 6.15
C ALA A 302 -19.32 8.40 5.54
N ASP A 303 -18.42 9.37 5.84
CA ASP A 303 -18.43 10.70 5.25
C ASP A 303 -18.21 10.65 3.73
N VAL A 304 -17.22 9.89 3.26
CA VAL A 304 -17.04 9.62 1.82
C VAL A 304 -18.32 9.07 1.19
N GLY A 305 -18.98 8.12 1.86
CA GLY A 305 -20.26 7.56 1.40
C GLY A 305 -21.38 8.60 1.34
N ALA A 306 -21.46 9.51 2.30
CA ALA A 306 -22.48 10.56 2.37
C ALA A 306 -22.40 11.55 1.19
N ILE A 307 -21.21 11.76 0.64
CA ILE A 307 -21.01 12.60 -0.55
C ILE A 307 -21.02 11.81 -1.87
N GLY A 308 -21.31 10.50 -1.83
CA GLY A 308 -21.47 9.63 -3.00
C GLY A 308 -20.21 8.90 -3.43
N GLY A 309 -19.17 8.85 -2.61
CA GLY A 309 -17.94 8.08 -2.85
C GLY A 309 -18.04 6.66 -2.34
N ASP A 310 -17.21 5.78 -2.91
CA ASP A 310 -17.06 4.39 -2.51
C ASP A 310 -15.57 4.00 -2.41
N GLY A 311 -15.28 3.08 -1.51
CA GLY A 311 -13.91 2.59 -1.31
C GLY A 311 -13.65 2.02 0.07
N GLY A 312 -12.39 2.04 0.46
CA GLY A 312 -11.93 1.57 1.76
C GLY A 312 -10.54 2.09 2.12
N VAL A 313 -10.17 1.89 3.36
CA VAL A 313 -8.87 2.26 3.92
C VAL A 313 -8.32 1.15 4.79
N ILE A 314 -6.99 1.11 4.89
CA ILE A 314 -6.27 0.42 5.95
C ILE A 314 -5.55 1.46 6.82
N VAL A 315 -5.58 1.25 8.12
CA VAL A 315 -4.99 2.17 9.10
C VAL A 315 -4.12 1.37 10.06
N MET A 316 -2.98 1.94 10.46
CA MET A 316 -2.09 1.41 11.50
C MET A 316 -1.99 2.41 12.64
N GLY A 317 -2.28 1.97 13.84
CA GLY A 317 -2.11 2.74 15.08
C GLY A 317 -0.69 2.66 15.65
N PRO A 318 -0.36 3.53 16.61
CA PRO A 318 0.97 3.58 17.22
C PRO A 318 1.24 2.39 18.15
N ASP A 319 0.21 1.67 18.55
CA ASP A 319 0.26 0.44 19.33
C ASP A 319 0.33 -0.84 18.48
N GLY A 320 0.34 -0.71 17.15
CA GLY A 320 0.32 -1.81 16.19
C GLY A 320 -1.08 -2.35 15.88
N THR A 321 -2.15 -1.71 16.37
CA THR A 321 -3.51 -2.05 15.98
C THR A 321 -3.72 -1.70 14.51
N SER A 322 -4.12 -2.69 13.70
CA SER A 322 -4.55 -2.47 12.33
C SER A 322 -6.08 -2.34 12.24
N ALA A 323 -6.57 -1.37 11.47
CA ALA A 323 -7.99 -1.16 11.21
C ALA A 323 -8.27 -1.23 9.70
N PHE A 324 -9.49 -1.66 9.37
CA PHE A 324 -10.00 -1.81 8.01
C PHE A 324 -11.41 -1.26 7.95
N ALA A 325 -11.65 -0.29 7.08
CA ALA A 325 -13.00 0.24 6.86
C ALA A 325 -13.30 0.31 5.36
N MET A 326 -14.52 -0.04 4.97
CA MET A 326 -14.98 0.02 3.58
C MET A 326 -16.49 0.19 3.53
N ASN A 327 -16.99 0.84 2.49
CA ASN A 327 -18.41 0.90 2.14
C ASN A 327 -18.73 0.15 0.84
N THR A 328 -17.86 -0.78 0.45
CA THR A 328 -18.01 -1.70 -0.68
C THR A 328 -18.25 -3.13 -0.18
N SER A 329 -18.71 -4.04 -1.05
CA SER A 329 -18.97 -5.44 -0.68
C SER A 329 -17.70 -6.27 -0.43
N GLY A 330 -16.51 -5.75 -0.77
CA GLY A 330 -15.24 -6.40 -0.51
C GLY A 330 -14.03 -5.49 -0.63
N MET A 331 -12.95 -5.94 -0.01
CA MET A 331 -11.60 -5.37 -0.13
C MET A 331 -10.59 -6.50 0.03
N TYR A 332 -9.74 -6.68 -0.95
CA TYR A 332 -8.56 -7.54 -0.82
C TYR A 332 -7.68 -6.96 0.27
N ARG A 333 -7.51 -7.68 1.39
CA ARG A 333 -6.80 -7.14 2.55
C ARG A 333 -6.14 -8.22 3.37
N GLY A 334 -5.16 -7.83 4.18
CA GLY A 334 -4.52 -8.76 5.11
C GLY A 334 -3.70 -8.04 6.15
N SER A 335 -3.43 -8.73 7.26
CA SER A 335 -2.57 -8.24 8.34
C SER A 335 -1.74 -9.34 8.96
N VAL A 336 -0.65 -8.94 9.61
CA VAL A 336 0.26 -9.79 10.38
C VAL A 336 1.00 -8.92 11.40
N SER A 337 1.33 -9.47 12.57
CA SER A 337 2.14 -8.76 13.57
C SER A 337 3.09 -9.71 14.29
N SER A 338 3.92 -9.16 15.16
CA SER A 338 4.85 -9.94 16.00
C SER A 338 4.15 -10.96 16.90
N ASP A 339 2.87 -10.76 17.21
CA ASP A 339 2.06 -11.56 18.11
C ASP A 339 0.85 -12.24 17.43
N ARG A 340 0.62 -12.00 16.13
CA ARG A 340 -0.51 -12.58 15.37
C ARG A 340 -0.04 -13.12 14.03
N PRO A 341 -0.50 -14.33 13.63
CA PRO A 341 -0.19 -14.89 12.32
C PRO A 341 -0.80 -14.07 11.19
N ALA A 342 -0.28 -14.28 9.96
CA ALA A 342 -0.83 -13.65 8.78
C ALA A 342 -2.26 -14.15 8.50
N ALA A 343 -3.18 -13.19 8.32
CA ALA A 343 -4.56 -13.44 7.93
C ALA A 343 -4.90 -12.58 6.70
N VAL A 344 -5.71 -13.12 5.79
CA VAL A 344 -6.19 -12.42 4.59
C VAL A 344 -7.70 -12.56 4.45
N ALA A 345 -8.34 -11.52 3.92
CA ALA A 345 -9.77 -11.48 3.67
C ALA A 345 -10.06 -10.76 2.34
N ILE A 346 -11.21 -11.08 1.74
CA ILE A 346 -11.70 -10.49 0.49
C ILE A 346 -13.05 -9.83 0.71
N TYR A 347 -14.01 -10.58 1.27
CA TYR A 347 -15.40 -10.16 1.39
C TYR A 347 -15.64 -9.35 2.67
N ALA A 348 -16.67 -8.50 2.66
CA ALA A 348 -16.97 -7.61 3.78
C ALA A 348 -17.30 -8.34 5.09
N ASP A 349 -17.87 -9.57 4.97
CA ASP A 349 -18.23 -10.43 6.12
C ASP A 349 -17.06 -11.25 6.68
N GLU A 350 -15.85 -11.13 6.11
CA GLU A 350 -14.65 -11.80 6.60
C GLU A 350 -13.84 -10.88 7.53
N ASP A 351 -13.28 -11.44 8.60
CA ASP A 351 -12.34 -10.74 9.48
C ASP A 351 -10.88 -11.11 9.14
N VAL A 352 -9.98 -10.16 9.25
CA VAL A 352 -8.51 -10.35 9.20
C VAL A 352 -7.88 -10.32 10.59
N ARG A 353 -8.70 -10.10 11.61
CA ARG A 353 -8.30 -10.20 13.01
C ARG A 353 -8.62 -11.61 13.48
N PRO A 354 -7.63 -12.41 13.83
CA PRO A 354 -7.85 -13.77 14.38
C PRO A 354 -8.51 -13.74 15.74
#